data_58aff525f504bd10a74efbb1863b8d74
#
_entry.id   58aff525f504bd10a74efbb1863b8d74
#
_cell.length_a   1.000
_cell.length_b   1.000
_cell.length_c   1.000
_cell.angle_alpha   90.00
_cell.angle_beta   90.00
_cell.angle_gamma   90.00
#
_symmetry.space_group_name_H-M   'P 1'
#
loop_
_entity.id
_entity.type
_entity.pdbx_description
1 polymer ?
#
loop_
_entity_poly.entity_id
_entity_poly.type
_entity_poly.pdbx_seq_one_letter_code
_entity_poly.pdbx_strand_id
1 'polypeptide(L)'
;LIVALLTFIVVVRISTSTSKIGKLSIGFFSGAILLVFGLVAYEVLGLVVASILVFSLSFGLMFFFGALIIRVARGESRHSLVVPAFLLGVGIILQAVVGGITVLTGLNSWIVGVHFVISMVLIAIASLLVWRALPKPSGEIASITSALAWPITVFGSLTILVGVVVTGAGPHAGDAATPRNGFSLEIWQHFHSYPGYGLLALILLAGYGQARVSGLRFKPLQMRVILILLVVAVLQALIGVIQARTGVPALLVGFHMLGAAVLASLLAFQQFSARK
;
A
#
# COMPACT_ATOMS: atom_id res chain seq x y z
N LEU A 1 8.64 -2.61 -5.27
CA LEU A 1 9.40 -1.88 -6.29
C LEU A 1 8.66 -0.61 -6.75
N ILE A 2 7.39 -0.70 -7.17
CA ILE A 2 6.58 0.46 -7.64
C ILE A 2 6.45 1.52 -6.54
N VAL A 3 6.16 1.15 -5.29
CA VAL A 3 6.08 2.08 -4.16
C VAL A 3 7.42 2.77 -3.92
N ALA A 4 8.54 2.03 -3.96
CA ALA A 4 9.87 2.60 -3.83
C ALA A 4 10.21 3.57 -4.98
N LEU A 5 9.83 3.23 -6.22
CA LEU A 5 10.03 4.08 -7.39
C LEU A 5 9.18 5.36 -7.31
N LEU A 6 7.91 5.27 -6.93
CA LEU A 6 7.05 6.42 -6.73
C LEU A 6 7.56 7.32 -5.60
N THR A 7 7.99 6.73 -4.50
CA THR A 7 8.62 7.46 -3.38
C THR A 7 9.88 8.17 -3.83
N PHE A 8 10.73 7.49 -4.63
CA PHE A 8 11.93 8.08 -5.21
C PHE A 8 11.60 9.28 -6.13
N ILE A 9 10.64 9.12 -7.04
CA ILE A 9 10.21 10.21 -7.95
C ILE A 9 9.68 11.41 -7.15
N VAL A 10 8.85 11.17 -6.12
CA VAL A 10 8.30 12.22 -5.25
C VAL A 10 9.41 12.92 -4.47
N VAL A 11 10.32 12.16 -3.85
CA VAL A 11 11.46 12.70 -3.09
C VAL A 11 12.41 13.47 -4.00
N VAL A 12 12.71 12.97 -5.21
CA VAL A 12 13.55 13.68 -6.19
C VAL A 12 12.88 14.96 -6.66
N ARG A 13 11.59 14.96 -7.00
CA ARG A 13 10.86 16.18 -7.39
C ARG A 13 10.81 17.23 -6.27
N ILE A 14 10.69 16.82 -5.02
CA ILE A 14 10.68 17.73 -3.86
C ILE A 14 12.08 18.24 -3.57
N SER A 15 13.11 17.42 -3.76
CA SER A 15 14.51 17.73 -3.46
C SER A 15 15.18 18.62 -4.51
N THR A 16 14.60 18.81 -5.70
CA THR A 16 15.08 19.82 -6.66
C THR A 16 14.96 21.25 -6.11
N SER A 17 14.20 21.47 -5.03
CA SER A 17 14.15 22.75 -4.32
C SER A 17 15.10 22.85 -3.09
N THR A 18 15.68 21.71 -2.64
CA THR A 18 16.65 21.66 -1.54
C THR A 18 17.75 20.63 -1.85
N SER A 19 18.87 21.09 -2.39
CA SER A 19 19.93 20.25 -2.98
C SER A 19 20.56 19.23 -2.02
N LYS A 20 20.47 19.43 -0.68
CA LYS A 20 21.06 18.53 0.33
C LYS A 20 20.24 17.27 0.56
N ILE A 21 18.92 17.38 0.74
CA ILE A 21 18.04 16.21 0.99
C ILE A 21 18.00 15.30 -0.23
N GLY A 22 18.00 15.85 -1.45
CA GLY A 22 18.01 15.05 -2.67
C GLY A 22 19.25 14.17 -2.82
N LYS A 23 20.44 14.71 -2.53
CA LYS A 23 21.69 13.94 -2.57
C LYS A 23 21.72 12.83 -1.53
N LEU A 24 21.20 13.08 -0.32
CA LEU A 24 21.12 12.08 0.75
C LEU A 24 20.11 10.98 0.41
N SER A 25 18.98 11.33 -0.23
CA SER A 25 17.98 10.37 -0.67
C SER A 25 18.52 9.44 -1.76
N ILE A 26 19.34 9.93 -2.69
CA ILE A 26 20.02 9.10 -3.68
C ILE A 26 20.87 8.04 -2.99
N GLY A 27 21.66 8.40 -1.97
CA GLY A 27 22.47 7.46 -1.20
C GLY A 27 21.63 6.39 -0.48
N PHE A 28 20.48 6.78 0.11
CA PHE A 28 19.56 5.84 0.74
C PHE A 28 19.00 4.82 -0.25
N PHE A 29 18.53 5.28 -1.42
CA PHE A 29 17.97 4.40 -2.46
C PHE A 29 19.05 3.56 -3.16
N SER A 30 20.28 4.05 -3.25
CA SER A 30 21.41 3.22 -3.72
C SER A 30 21.63 2.01 -2.82
N GLY A 31 21.50 2.17 -1.49
CA GLY A 31 21.54 1.07 -0.54
C GLY A 31 20.40 0.05 -0.76
N ALA A 32 19.18 0.53 -1.05
CA ALA A 32 18.04 -0.34 -1.35
C ALA A 32 18.22 -1.13 -2.66
N ILE A 33 18.80 -0.50 -3.70
CA ILE A 33 19.11 -1.17 -4.97
C ILE A 33 20.18 -2.24 -4.77
N LEU A 34 21.24 -1.95 -4.00
CA LEU A 34 22.28 -2.93 -3.65
C LEU A 34 21.70 -4.11 -2.88
N LEU A 35 20.72 -3.88 -2.01
CA LEU A 35 20.02 -4.95 -1.28
C LEU A 35 19.32 -5.92 -2.25
N VAL A 36 18.58 -5.39 -3.22
CA VAL A 36 17.92 -6.21 -4.25
C VAL A 36 18.96 -6.97 -5.07
N PHE A 37 20.06 -6.32 -5.44
CA PHE A 37 21.14 -6.96 -6.18
C PHE A 37 21.79 -8.10 -5.37
N GLY A 38 22.00 -7.90 -4.07
CA GLY A 38 22.51 -8.94 -3.17
C GLY A 38 21.61 -10.15 -3.05
N LEU A 39 20.27 -9.93 -3.02
CA LEU A 39 19.28 -11.02 -3.05
C LEU A 39 19.36 -11.83 -4.34
N VAL A 40 19.38 -11.15 -5.49
CA VAL A 40 19.50 -11.82 -6.79
C VAL A 40 20.82 -12.58 -6.91
N ALA A 41 21.92 -12.02 -6.44
CA ALA A 41 23.22 -12.69 -6.45
C ALA A 41 23.23 -13.95 -5.56
N TYR A 42 22.53 -13.93 -4.42
CA TYR A 42 22.36 -15.10 -3.56
C TYR A 42 21.56 -16.20 -4.26
N GLU A 43 20.35 -15.86 -4.75
CA GLU A 43 19.42 -16.83 -5.36
C GLU A 43 19.95 -17.42 -6.67
N VAL A 44 20.57 -16.59 -7.52
CA VAL A 44 20.98 -17.02 -8.87
C VAL A 44 22.40 -17.61 -8.89
N LEU A 45 23.33 -17.08 -8.08
CA LEU A 45 24.75 -17.43 -8.13
C LEU A 45 25.24 -18.22 -6.91
N GLY A 46 24.42 -18.41 -5.88
CA GLY A 46 24.81 -19.11 -4.65
C GLY A 46 25.96 -18.46 -3.87
N LEU A 47 26.21 -17.16 -4.11
CA LEU A 47 27.37 -16.44 -3.54
C LEU A 47 27.08 -15.96 -2.11
N VAL A 48 27.02 -16.88 -1.15
CA VAL A 48 26.63 -16.60 0.25
C VAL A 48 27.44 -15.47 0.88
N VAL A 49 28.78 -15.53 0.79
CA VAL A 49 29.66 -14.53 1.43
C VAL A 49 29.49 -13.15 0.79
N ALA A 50 29.47 -13.10 -0.54
CA ALA A 50 29.27 -11.85 -1.27
C ALA A 50 27.91 -11.23 -0.94
N SER A 51 26.87 -12.05 -0.81
CA SER A 51 25.53 -11.58 -0.44
C SER A 51 25.49 -11.02 0.97
N ILE A 52 26.09 -11.65 1.95
CA ILE A 52 26.19 -11.13 3.33
C ILE A 52 26.90 -9.77 3.36
N LEU A 53 28.00 -9.60 2.62
CA LEU A 53 28.71 -8.33 2.53
C LEU A 53 27.85 -7.25 1.87
N VAL A 54 27.18 -7.56 0.77
CA VAL A 54 26.27 -6.62 0.07
C VAL A 54 25.09 -6.26 0.96
N PHE A 55 24.50 -7.21 1.69
CA PHE A 55 23.43 -6.92 2.65
C PHE A 55 23.91 -5.99 3.76
N SER A 56 25.04 -6.30 4.39
CA SER A 56 25.59 -5.48 5.48
C SER A 56 25.88 -4.05 5.01
N LEU A 57 26.47 -3.90 3.83
CA LEU A 57 26.75 -2.59 3.23
C LEU A 57 25.44 -1.84 2.90
N SER A 58 24.46 -2.55 2.33
CA SER A 58 23.17 -1.96 1.97
C SER A 58 22.43 -1.42 3.20
N PHE A 59 22.36 -2.23 4.27
CA PHE A 59 21.76 -1.80 5.54
C PHE A 59 22.53 -0.63 6.15
N GLY A 60 23.86 -0.70 6.17
CA GLY A 60 24.73 0.38 6.67
C GLY A 60 24.45 1.70 5.94
N LEU A 61 24.42 1.68 4.61
CA LEU A 61 24.14 2.85 3.79
C LEU A 61 22.72 3.39 4.04
N MET A 62 21.71 2.51 4.10
CA MET A 62 20.34 2.93 4.35
C MET A 62 20.18 3.58 5.72
N PHE A 63 20.74 3.00 6.79
CA PHE A 63 20.71 3.58 8.12
C PHE A 63 21.49 4.89 8.20
N PHE A 64 22.68 4.95 7.62
CA PHE A 64 23.50 6.15 7.61
C PHE A 64 22.82 7.33 6.90
N PHE A 65 22.36 7.11 5.66
CA PHE A 65 21.68 8.15 4.89
C PHE A 65 20.31 8.48 5.48
N GLY A 66 19.60 7.51 6.04
CA GLY A 66 18.34 7.73 6.74
C GLY A 66 18.52 8.64 7.97
N ALA A 67 19.54 8.39 8.79
CA ALA A 67 19.89 9.22 9.93
C ALA A 67 20.31 10.64 9.51
N LEU A 68 21.06 10.79 8.43
CA LEU A 68 21.42 12.10 7.86
C LEU A 68 20.20 12.86 7.34
N ILE A 69 19.26 12.18 6.67
CA ILE A 69 18.00 12.77 6.21
C ILE A 69 17.22 13.33 7.39
N ILE A 70 17.07 12.54 8.47
CA ILE A 70 16.37 12.98 9.69
C ILE A 70 17.08 14.18 10.32
N ARG A 71 18.43 14.16 10.38
CA ARG A 71 19.22 15.25 10.97
C ARG A 71 19.06 16.54 10.17
N VAL A 72 19.13 16.47 8.84
CA VAL A 72 18.94 17.63 7.95
C VAL A 72 17.52 18.16 8.03
N ALA A 73 16.53 17.26 8.09
CA ALA A 73 15.12 17.62 8.16
C ALA A 73 14.71 18.31 9.46
N ARG A 74 15.40 18.02 10.57
CA ARG A 74 15.17 18.73 11.85
C ARG A 74 15.50 20.21 11.79
N GLY A 75 16.35 20.63 10.86
CA GLY A 75 16.68 22.03 10.60
C GLY A 75 15.82 22.72 9.53
N GLU A 76 14.96 21.98 8.83
CA GLU A 76 14.16 22.49 7.70
C GLU A 76 12.66 22.35 7.95
N SER A 77 11.85 23.30 7.42
CA SER A 77 10.38 23.37 7.59
C SER A 77 9.59 22.21 6.93
N ARG A 78 10.26 21.26 6.27
CA ARG A 78 9.65 20.12 5.52
C ARG A 78 9.71 18.77 6.25
N HIS A 79 9.79 18.77 7.56
CA HIS A 79 9.77 17.57 8.39
C HIS A 79 8.57 16.63 8.07
N SER A 80 7.45 17.19 7.63
CA SER A 80 6.24 16.44 7.26
C SER A 80 6.42 15.47 6.10
N LEU A 81 7.41 15.65 5.23
CA LEU A 81 7.69 14.77 4.08
C LEU A 81 8.77 13.73 4.41
N VAL A 82 9.73 14.09 5.26
CA VAL A 82 10.89 13.23 5.54
C VAL A 82 10.49 12.02 6.38
N VAL A 83 9.61 12.19 7.36
CA VAL A 83 9.16 11.09 8.22
C VAL A 83 8.47 9.97 7.43
N PRO A 84 7.45 10.24 6.59
CA PRO A 84 6.86 9.17 5.77
C PRO A 84 7.87 8.53 4.80
N ALA A 85 8.76 9.32 4.19
CA ALA A 85 9.79 8.78 3.30
C ALA A 85 10.75 7.83 4.03
N PHE A 86 11.16 8.19 5.26
CA PHE A 86 11.98 7.33 6.10
C PHE A 86 11.25 6.05 6.52
N LEU A 87 9.98 6.17 6.94
CA LEU A 87 9.16 5.01 7.30
C LEU A 87 8.98 4.04 6.12
N LEU A 88 8.87 4.54 4.90
CA LEU A 88 8.83 3.70 3.70
C LEU A 88 10.14 2.96 3.50
N GLY A 89 11.29 3.63 3.70
CA GLY A 89 12.60 2.97 3.61
C GLY A 89 12.76 1.85 4.64
N VAL A 90 12.45 2.12 5.90
CA VAL A 90 12.45 1.11 6.97
C VAL A 90 11.46 -0.03 6.67
N GLY A 91 10.28 0.32 6.15
CA GLY A 91 9.26 -0.65 5.77
C GLY A 91 9.69 -1.59 4.65
N ILE A 92 10.48 -1.13 3.67
CA ILE A 92 11.05 -1.98 2.62
C ILE A 92 12.01 -3.01 3.22
N ILE A 93 12.84 -2.61 4.19
CA ILE A 93 13.71 -3.55 4.90
C ILE A 93 12.89 -4.60 5.65
N LEU A 94 11.86 -4.15 6.38
CA LEU A 94 10.94 -5.05 7.08
C LEU A 94 10.27 -6.03 6.11
N GLN A 95 9.85 -5.57 4.94
CA GLN A 95 9.28 -6.40 3.89
C GLN A 95 10.26 -7.44 3.36
N ALA A 96 11.54 -7.10 3.21
CA ALA A 96 12.56 -8.05 2.80
C ALA A 96 12.76 -9.15 3.85
N VAL A 97 12.77 -8.79 5.14
CA VAL A 97 12.89 -9.76 6.25
C VAL A 97 11.65 -10.68 6.30
N VAL A 98 10.44 -10.11 6.29
CA VAL A 98 9.20 -10.89 6.33
C VAL A 98 9.05 -11.76 5.07
N GLY A 99 9.44 -11.23 3.89
CA GLY A 99 9.48 -12.00 2.65
C GLY A 99 10.46 -13.18 2.70
N GLY A 100 11.63 -13.00 3.31
CA GLY A 100 12.58 -14.09 3.57
C GLY A 100 11.99 -15.14 4.51
N ILE A 101 11.31 -14.73 5.57
CA ILE A 101 10.62 -15.65 6.49
C ILE A 101 9.51 -16.43 5.76
N THR A 102 8.76 -15.79 4.85
CA THR A 102 7.76 -16.49 4.02
C THR A 102 8.36 -17.66 3.25
N VAL A 103 9.51 -17.45 2.62
CA VAL A 103 10.21 -18.51 1.88
C VAL A 103 10.71 -19.60 2.82
N LEU A 104 11.39 -19.23 3.92
CA LEU A 104 11.91 -20.17 4.90
C LEU A 104 10.84 -21.03 5.59
N THR A 105 9.61 -20.53 5.66
CA THR A 105 8.45 -21.25 6.25
C THR A 105 7.59 -21.97 5.22
N GLY A 106 8.11 -22.20 4.00
CA GLY A 106 7.40 -22.90 2.92
C GLY A 106 6.15 -22.16 2.48
N LEU A 107 6.20 -20.82 2.40
CA LEU A 107 5.09 -19.94 2.00
C LEU A 107 3.86 -20.08 2.91
N ASN A 108 4.05 -20.24 4.21
CA ASN A 108 2.97 -20.33 5.17
C ASN A 108 1.95 -19.19 4.97
N SER A 109 0.67 -19.56 4.79
CA SER A 109 -0.40 -18.63 4.39
C SER A 109 -0.62 -17.47 5.37
N TRP A 110 -0.37 -17.67 6.66
CA TRP A 110 -0.45 -16.60 7.66
C TRP A 110 0.68 -15.59 7.52
N ILE A 111 1.92 -16.05 7.26
CA ILE A 111 3.08 -15.18 7.09
C ILE A 111 2.97 -14.41 5.77
N VAL A 112 2.52 -15.07 4.70
CA VAL A 112 2.17 -14.41 3.43
C VAL A 112 1.12 -13.33 3.65
N GLY A 113 0.09 -13.62 4.45
CA GLY A 113 -0.95 -12.67 4.82
C GLY A 113 -0.40 -11.45 5.56
N VAL A 114 0.47 -11.65 6.55
CA VAL A 114 1.16 -10.57 7.28
C VAL A 114 2.00 -9.72 6.33
N HIS A 115 2.77 -10.34 5.42
CA HIS A 115 3.56 -9.65 4.40
C HIS A 115 2.68 -8.75 3.52
N PHE A 116 1.51 -9.25 3.11
CA PHE A 116 0.55 -8.48 2.34
C PHE A 116 -0.02 -7.30 3.14
N VAL A 117 -0.41 -7.50 4.41
CA VAL A 117 -0.94 -6.43 5.27
C VAL A 117 0.09 -5.31 5.49
N ILE A 118 1.36 -5.66 5.74
CA ILE A 118 2.44 -4.67 5.83
C ILE A 118 2.56 -3.89 4.52
N SER A 119 2.45 -4.55 3.36
CA SER A 119 2.44 -3.88 2.06
C SER A 119 1.31 -2.85 1.95
N MET A 120 0.11 -3.16 2.43
CA MET A 120 -1.03 -2.22 2.42
C MET A 120 -0.76 -1.00 3.30
N VAL A 121 -0.15 -1.19 4.47
CA VAL A 121 0.27 -0.08 5.36
C VAL A 121 1.30 0.81 4.66
N LEU A 122 2.29 0.23 3.99
CA LEU A 122 3.29 0.99 3.24
C LEU A 122 2.67 1.77 2.08
N ILE A 123 1.67 1.21 1.39
CA ILE A 123 0.91 1.92 0.35
C ILE A 123 0.16 3.12 0.96
N ALA A 124 -0.44 2.98 2.13
CA ALA A 124 -1.10 4.08 2.81
C ALA A 124 -0.11 5.20 3.22
N ILE A 125 1.09 4.83 3.72
CA ILE A 125 2.17 5.78 4.03
C ILE A 125 2.68 6.48 2.76
N ALA A 126 2.84 5.75 1.65
CA ALA A 126 3.22 6.34 0.36
C ALA A 126 2.14 7.32 -0.15
N SER A 127 0.87 6.96 0.00
CA SER A 127 -0.25 7.84 -0.34
C SER A 127 -0.27 9.11 0.52
N LEU A 128 0.06 9.01 1.81
CA LEU A 128 0.24 10.17 2.70
C LEU A 128 1.39 11.06 2.22
N LEU A 129 2.52 10.48 1.83
CA LEU A 129 3.67 11.23 1.32
C LEU A 129 3.28 12.02 0.05
N VAL A 130 2.62 11.35 -0.90
CA VAL A 130 2.12 11.99 -2.12
C VAL A 130 1.11 13.10 -1.79
N TRP A 131 0.16 12.84 -0.88
CA TRP A 131 -0.81 13.84 -0.42
C TRP A 131 -0.14 15.09 0.17
N ARG A 132 0.89 14.90 1.00
CA ARG A 132 1.64 16.02 1.60
C ARG A 132 2.51 16.80 0.61
N ALA A 133 2.90 16.14 -0.49
CA ALA A 133 3.72 16.75 -1.55
C ALA A 133 2.90 17.55 -2.57
N LEU A 134 1.61 17.24 -2.71
CA LEU A 134 0.73 17.95 -3.63
C LEU A 134 0.25 19.28 -3.05
N PRO A 135 -0.04 20.28 -3.90
CA PRO A 135 -0.74 21.48 -3.49
C PRO A 135 -2.08 21.11 -2.85
N LYS A 136 -2.42 21.77 -1.75
CA LYS A 136 -3.71 21.53 -1.09
C LYS A 136 -4.84 21.91 -2.04
N PRO A 137 -5.81 21.02 -2.28
CA PRO A 137 -6.91 21.31 -3.17
C PRO A 137 -7.80 22.40 -2.58
N SER A 138 -8.26 23.27 -3.43
CA SER A 138 -9.36 24.21 -3.14
C SER A 138 -10.69 23.49 -3.43
N GLY A 139 -11.66 23.68 -2.58
CA GLY A 139 -13.02 23.15 -2.77
C GLY A 139 -13.75 22.95 -1.46
N GLU A 140 -15.07 22.98 -1.54
CA GLU A 140 -15.93 22.72 -0.40
C GLU A 140 -16.12 21.21 -0.23
N ILE A 141 -16.00 20.73 1.01
CA ILE A 141 -16.20 19.34 1.38
C ILE A 141 -17.53 19.27 2.14
N ALA A 142 -18.44 18.40 1.67
CA ALA A 142 -19.69 18.16 2.37
C ALA A 142 -19.42 17.60 3.77
N SER A 143 -20.17 18.06 4.77
CA SER A 143 -20.02 17.61 6.16
C SER A 143 -20.21 16.09 6.29
N ILE A 144 -21.16 15.52 5.57
CA ILE A 144 -21.38 14.07 5.52
C ILE A 144 -20.18 13.32 4.91
N THR A 145 -19.54 13.85 3.88
CA THR A 145 -18.34 13.26 3.29
C THR A 145 -17.19 13.21 4.28
N SER A 146 -17.01 14.29 5.04
CA SER A 146 -16.00 14.34 6.11
C SER A 146 -16.33 13.39 7.26
N ALA A 147 -17.59 13.30 7.68
CA ALA A 147 -18.05 12.41 8.73
C ALA A 147 -17.89 10.91 8.34
N LEU A 148 -18.15 10.58 7.08
CA LEU A 148 -18.03 9.21 6.57
C LEU A 148 -16.60 8.78 6.24
N ALA A 149 -15.61 9.68 6.31
CA ALA A 149 -14.23 9.36 5.96
C ALA A 149 -13.66 8.21 6.78
N TRP A 150 -13.86 8.21 8.10
CA TRP A 150 -13.45 7.11 8.98
C TRP A 150 -14.24 5.82 8.74
N PRO A 151 -15.57 5.80 8.73
CA PRO A 151 -16.34 4.61 8.38
C PRO A 151 -15.89 3.96 7.05
N ILE A 152 -15.69 4.74 5.99
CA ILE A 152 -15.19 4.24 4.70
C ILE A 152 -13.83 3.57 4.87
N THR A 153 -12.89 4.21 5.57
CA THR A 153 -11.56 3.64 5.81
C THR A 153 -11.64 2.35 6.62
N VAL A 154 -12.46 2.30 7.66
CA VAL A 154 -12.64 1.11 8.51
C VAL A 154 -13.22 -0.05 7.70
N PHE A 155 -14.33 0.17 6.99
CA PHE A 155 -14.96 -0.90 6.20
C PHE A 155 -14.06 -1.37 5.06
N GLY A 156 -13.35 -0.46 4.39
CA GLY A 156 -12.38 -0.81 3.37
C GLY A 156 -11.21 -1.62 3.92
N SER A 157 -10.66 -1.24 5.08
CA SER A 157 -9.60 -1.97 5.75
C SER A 157 -10.07 -3.35 6.22
N LEU A 158 -11.27 -3.46 6.78
CA LEU A 158 -11.87 -4.76 7.16
C LEU A 158 -12.06 -5.65 5.93
N THR A 159 -12.54 -5.10 4.81
CA THR A 159 -12.66 -5.84 3.55
C THR A 159 -11.30 -6.43 3.14
N ILE A 160 -10.24 -5.62 3.15
CA ILE A 160 -8.89 -6.09 2.79
C ILE A 160 -8.41 -7.16 3.78
N LEU A 161 -8.55 -6.95 5.09
CA LEU A 161 -8.08 -7.88 6.12
C LEU A 161 -8.79 -9.24 6.06
N VAL A 162 -10.12 -9.24 5.90
CA VAL A 162 -10.88 -10.49 5.72
C VAL A 162 -10.50 -11.16 4.40
N GLY A 163 -10.23 -10.36 3.34
CA GLY A 163 -9.73 -10.86 2.06
C GLY A 163 -8.41 -11.60 2.17
N VAL A 164 -7.51 -11.16 3.06
CA VAL A 164 -6.25 -11.89 3.35
C VAL A 164 -6.53 -13.28 3.93
N VAL A 165 -7.51 -13.39 4.82
CA VAL A 165 -7.92 -14.69 5.39
C VAL A 165 -8.51 -15.60 4.30
N VAL A 166 -9.36 -15.04 3.42
CA VAL A 166 -9.93 -15.76 2.27
C VAL A 166 -8.83 -16.26 1.34
N THR A 167 -7.83 -15.43 1.03
CA THR A 167 -6.68 -15.81 0.21
C THR A 167 -5.93 -16.98 0.84
N GLY A 168 -5.71 -16.95 2.16
CA GLY A 168 -5.04 -18.02 2.90
C GLY A 168 -5.82 -19.35 2.96
N ALA A 169 -7.14 -19.30 2.78
CA ALA A 169 -8.01 -20.49 2.68
C ALA A 169 -8.08 -21.02 1.23
N GLY A 170 -7.78 -20.16 0.24
CA GLY A 170 -7.94 -20.47 -1.18
C GLY A 170 -6.81 -21.31 -1.79
N PRO A 171 -6.98 -21.76 -3.04
CA PRO A 171 -6.01 -22.62 -3.73
C PRO A 171 -4.67 -21.92 -4.04
N HIS A 172 -4.63 -20.60 -4.03
CA HIS A 172 -3.45 -19.78 -4.40
C HIS A 172 -2.82 -19.07 -3.19
N ALA A 173 -2.92 -19.66 -1.98
CA ALA A 173 -2.34 -19.10 -0.76
C ALA A 173 -0.80 -19.16 -0.71
N GLY A 174 -0.17 -19.81 -1.66
CA GLY A 174 1.25 -20.07 -1.77
C GLY A 174 1.51 -21.17 -2.79
N ASP A 175 2.53 -22.01 -2.57
CA ASP A 175 2.77 -23.19 -3.39
C ASP A 175 1.66 -24.24 -3.21
N ALA A 176 1.53 -25.15 -4.19
CA ALA A 176 0.52 -26.22 -4.16
C ALA A 176 0.65 -27.14 -2.92
N ALA A 177 1.88 -27.35 -2.45
CA ALA A 177 2.18 -28.13 -1.25
C ALA A 177 1.96 -27.37 0.07
N THR A 178 1.74 -26.05 0.03
CA THR A 178 1.63 -25.22 1.23
C THR A 178 0.32 -25.50 1.96
N PRO A 179 0.34 -25.77 3.29
CA PRO A 179 -0.87 -25.91 4.07
C PRO A 179 -1.72 -24.63 4.04
N ARG A 180 -3.03 -24.82 3.84
CA ARG A 180 -4.00 -23.71 3.94
C ARG A 180 -4.19 -23.31 5.41
N ASN A 181 -4.79 -22.14 5.65
CA ASN A 181 -5.01 -21.62 7.02
C ASN A 181 -6.06 -22.39 7.85
N GLY A 182 -6.67 -23.44 7.29
CA GLY A 182 -7.66 -24.27 7.96
C GLY A 182 -9.10 -23.74 7.94
N PHE A 183 -9.34 -22.56 7.36
CA PHE A 183 -10.69 -22.00 7.26
C PHE A 183 -11.42 -22.47 6.00
N SER A 184 -12.77 -22.54 6.07
CA SER A 184 -13.62 -22.83 4.92
C SER A 184 -13.62 -21.62 3.96
N LEU A 185 -13.14 -21.82 2.74
CA LEU A 185 -13.17 -20.78 1.70
C LEU A 185 -14.60 -20.30 1.45
N GLU A 186 -15.58 -21.21 1.38
CA GLU A 186 -16.99 -20.90 1.13
C GLU A 186 -17.58 -19.97 2.18
N ILE A 187 -17.32 -20.24 3.46
CA ILE A 187 -17.82 -19.41 4.56
C ILE A 187 -17.12 -18.04 4.57
N TRP A 188 -15.80 -18.02 4.47
CA TRP A 188 -15.03 -16.80 4.61
C TRP A 188 -15.14 -15.84 3.43
N GLN A 189 -15.43 -16.34 2.21
CA GLN A 189 -15.75 -15.44 1.09
C GLN A 189 -17.04 -14.62 1.33
N HIS A 190 -18.03 -15.18 2.03
CA HIS A 190 -19.22 -14.43 2.45
C HIS A 190 -18.88 -13.39 3.51
N PHE A 191 -18.09 -13.76 4.54
CA PHE A 191 -17.62 -12.79 5.54
C PHE A 191 -16.80 -11.65 4.92
N HIS A 192 -16.05 -11.92 3.85
CA HIS A 192 -15.32 -10.91 3.11
C HIS A 192 -16.25 -9.95 2.35
N SER A 193 -17.35 -10.44 1.83
CA SER A 193 -18.28 -9.62 1.06
C SER A 193 -19.08 -8.63 1.92
N TYR A 194 -19.38 -8.96 3.18
CA TYR A 194 -20.20 -8.10 4.05
C TYR A 194 -19.60 -6.71 4.31
N PRO A 195 -18.34 -6.56 4.74
CA PRO A 195 -17.75 -5.23 4.86
C PRO A 195 -17.59 -4.55 3.49
N GLY A 196 -17.44 -5.31 2.39
CA GLY A 196 -17.45 -4.77 1.03
C GLY A 196 -18.78 -4.11 0.65
N TYR A 197 -19.91 -4.72 0.98
CA TYR A 197 -21.23 -4.11 0.78
C TYR A 197 -21.40 -2.83 1.62
N GLY A 198 -20.97 -2.88 2.89
CA GLY A 198 -20.94 -1.70 3.76
C GLY A 198 -20.08 -0.58 3.19
N LEU A 199 -18.91 -0.91 2.66
CA LEU A 199 -18.03 0.04 1.98
C LEU A 199 -18.71 0.71 0.79
N LEU A 200 -19.33 -0.07 -0.10
CA LEU A 200 -20.06 0.45 -1.27
C LEU A 200 -21.19 1.40 -0.85
N ALA A 201 -21.98 1.01 0.15
CA ALA A 201 -23.07 1.85 0.65
C ALA A 201 -22.56 3.19 1.22
N LEU A 202 -21.47 3.16 1.98
CA LEU A 202 -20.84 4.36 2.55
C LEU A 202 -20.26 5.28 1.46
N ILE A 203 -19.61 4.71 0.43
CA ILE A 203 -19.07 5.48 -0.70
C ILE A 203 -20.20 6.17 -1.47
N LEU A 204 -21.31 5.46 -1.73
CA LEU A 204 -22.48 6.03 -2.40
C LEU A 204 -23.10 7.17 -1.59
N LEU A 205 -23.23 6.99 -0.27
CA LEU A 205 -23.76 8.02 0.63
C LEU A 205 -22.86 9.25 0.68
N ALA A 206 -21.54 9.06 0.76
CA ALA A 206 -20.56 10.15 0.72
C ALA A 206 -20.59 10.88 -0.63
N GLY A 207 -20.70 10.13 -1.74
CA GLY A 207 -20.79 10.66 -3.09
C GLY A 207 -22.06 11.47 -3.30
N TYR A 208 -23.19 10.98 -2.81
CA TYR A 208 -24.46 11.71 -2.83
C TYR A 208 -24.36 13.03 -2.06
N GLY A 209 -23.83 13.00 -0.84
CA GLY A 209 -23.65 14.21 -0.04
C GLY A 209 -22.71 15.22 -0.71
N GLN A 210 -21.61 14.77 -1.29
CA GLN A 210 -20.67 15.63 -2.02
C GLN A 210 -21.31 16.23 -3.28
N ALA A 211 -22.12 15.45 -4.01
CA ALA A 211 -22.83 15.92 -5.19
C ALA A 211 -23.86 17.02 -4.88
N ARG A 212 -24.49 17.00 -3.70
CA ARG A 212 -25.41 18.05 -3.24
C ARG A 212 -24.71 19.40 -3.03
N VAL A 213 -23.43 19.39 -2.66
CA VAL A 213 -22.64 20.60 -2.40
C VAL A 213 -21.94 21.10 -3.66
N SER A 214 -21.29 20.22 -4.43
CA SER A 214 -20.44 20.59 -5.57
C SER A 214 -21.06 20.29 -6.94
N GLY A 215 -22.25 19.69 -6.99
CA GLY A 215 -22.80 19.08 -8.19
C GLY A 215 -21.97 17.86 -8.64
N LEU A 216 -22.43 17.13 -9.65
CA LEU A 216 -21.71 16.01 -10.26
C LEU A 216 -20.53 16.51 -11.14
N ARG A 217 -19.81 17.52 -10.68
CA ARG A 217 -18.67 18.07 -11.40
C ARG A 217 -17.42 17.29 -11.01
N PHE A 218 -16.68 16.80 -11.99
CA PHE A 218 -15.41 16.07 -11.81
C PHE A 218 -14.24 16.98 -11.37
N LYS A 219 -14.44 18.29 -11.27
CA LYS A 219 -13.39 19.26 -10.93
C LYS A 219 -12.92 19.21 -9.46
N PRO A 220 -13.79 19.13 -8.42
CA PRO A 220 -13.32 19.04 -7.04
C PRO A 220 -12.58 17.73 -6.80
N LEU A 221 -11.40 17.80 -6.19
CA LEU A 221 -10.59 16.60 -5.91
C LEU A 221 -11.38 15.56 -5.13
N GLN A 222 -12.17 15.99 -4.14
CA GLN A 222 -12.96 15.10 -3.31
C GLN A 222 -13.96 14.27 -4.12
N MET A 223 -14.66 14.88 -5.06
CA MET A 223 -15.56 14.14 -5.95
C MET A 223 -14.81 13.14 -6.83
N ARG A 224 -13.65 13.53 -7.37
CA ARG A 224 -12.81 12.61 -8.17
C ARG A 224 -12.38 11.39 -7.36
N VAL A 225 -11.89 11.60 -6.14
CA VAL A 225 -11.45 10.50 -5.26
C VAL A 225 -12.61 9.56 -4.95
N ILE A 226 -13.79 10.09 -4.61
CA ILE A 226 -15.00 9.29 -4.34
C ILE A 226 -15.42 8.48 -5.58
N LEU A 227 -15.46 9.09 -6.75
CA LEU A 227 -15.86 8.41 -7.98
C LEU A 227 -14.87 7.32 -8.39
N ILE A 228 -13.56 7.58 -8.29
CA ILE A 228 -12.54 6.56 -8.58
C ILE A 228 -12.62 5.43 -7.55
N LEU A 229 -12.80 5.76 -6.27
CA LEU A 229 -12.98 4.77 -5.21
C LEU A 229 -14.21 3.88 -5.46
N LEU A 230 -15.32 4.48 -5.89
CA LEU A 230 -16.54 3.75 -6.26
C LEU A 230 -16.27 2.79 -7.43
N VAL A 231 -15.66 3.28 -8.50
CA VAL A 231 -15.35 2.46 -9.68
C VAL A 231 -14.45 1.28 -9.29
N VAL A 232 -13.40 1.53 -8.51
CA VAL A 232 -12.49 0.46 -8.06
C VAL A 232 -13.23 -0.53 -7.15
N ALA A 233 -14.05 -0.07 -6.21
CA ALA A 233 -14.81 -0.94 -5.32
C ALA A 233 -15.81 -1.83 -6.09
N VAL A 234 -16.51 -1.26 -7.09
CA VAL A 234 -17.41 -2.03 -7.96
C VAL A 234 -16.64 -3.06 -8.79
N LEU A 235 -15.51 -2.68 -9.41
CA LEU A 235 -14.68 -3.62 -10.16
C LEU A 235 -14.16 -4.75 -9.27
N GLN A 236 -13.75 -4.44 -8.02
CA GLN A 236 -13.33 -5.46 -7.06
C GLN A 236 -14.46 -6.42 -6.70
N ALA A 237 -15.68 -5.91 -6.49
CA ALA A 237 -16.85 -6.75 -6.24
C ALA A 237 -17.17 -7.68 -7.44
N LEU A 238 -17.12 -7.15 -8.66
CA LEU A 238 -17.33 -7.93 -9.88
C LEU A 238 -16.27 -9.03 -10.06
N ILE A 239 -14.99 -8.67 -9.91
CA ILE A 239 -13.89 -9.66 -9.99
C ILE A 239 -14.10 -10.74 -8.90
N GLY A 240 -14.41 -10.36 -7.67
CA GLY A 240 -14.65 -11.29 -6.56
C GLY A 240 -15.80 -12.26 -6.85
N VAL A 241 -16.92 -11.79 -7.38
CA VAL A 241 -18.05 -12.63 -7.77
C VAL A 241 -17.67 -13.60 -8.90
N ILE A 242 -16.95 -13.12 -9.92
CA ILE A 242 -16.49 -13.96 -11.02
C ILE A 242 -15.53 -15.03 -10.48
N GLN A 243 -14.55 -14.67 -9.65
CA GLN A 243 -13.62 -15.61 -9.01
C GLN A 243 -14.36 -16.72 -8.26
N ALA A 244 -15.31 -16.35 -7.40
CA ALA A 244 -16.08 -17.32 -6.60
C ALA A 244 -16.87 -18.31 -7.46
N ARG A 245 -17.35 -17.88 -8.63
CA ARG A 245 -18.15 -18.71 -9.55
C ARG A 245 -17.34 -19.53 -10.56
N THR A 246 -16.06 -19.19 -10.76
CA THR A 246 -15.21 -19.81 -11.78
C THR A 246 -14.09 -20.67 -11.19
N GLY A 247 -14.17 -21.02 -9.91
CA GLY A 247 -13.16 -21.86 -9.24
C GLY A 247 -11.86 -21.12 -8.91
N VAL A 248 -11.93 -19.81 -8.67
CA VAL A 248 -10.82 -18.96 -8.21
C VAL A 248 -9.59 -19.02 -9.15
N PRO A 249 -9.69 -18.64 -10.43
CA PRO A 249 -8.56 -18.65 -11.35
C PRO A 249 -7.41 -17.73 -10.88
N ALA A 250 -6.17 -18.19 -10.94
CA ALA A 250 -4.98 -17.48 -10.43
C ALA A 250 -4.83 -16.06 -11.01
N LEU A 251 -5.11 -15.89 -12.31
CA LEU A 251 -5.03 -14.59 -12.97
C LEU A 251 -6.01 -13.58 -12.37
N LEU A 252 -7.26 -13.99 -12.10
CA LEU A 252 -8.26 -13.12 -11.48
C LEU A 252 -7.87 -12.80 -10.03
N VAL A 253 -7.29 -13.76 -9.30
CA VAL A 253 -6.74 -13.50 -7.95
C VAL A 253 -5.66 -12.42 -8.02
N GLY A 254 -4.75 -12.50 -8.98
CA GLY A 254 -3.71 -11.48 -9.19
C GLY A 254 -4.30 -10.08 -9.45
N PHE A 255 -5.31 -9.96 -10.31
CA PHE A 255 -6.00 -8.69 -10.56
C PHE A 255 -6.77 -8.19 -9.34
N HIS A 256 -7.39 -9.09 -8.57
CA HIS A 256 -8.08 -8.73 -7.33
C HIS A 256 -7.12 -8.21 -6.27
N MET A 257 -5.97 -8.84 -6.09
CA MET A 257 -4.90 -8.39 -5.19
C MET A 257 -4.31 -7.04 -5.61
N LEU A 258 -4.08 -6.83 -6.92
CA LEU A 258 -3.65 -5.54 -7.46
C LEU A 258 -4.68 -4.45 -7.17
N GLY A 259 -5.96 -4.75 -7.41
CA GLY A 259 -7.04 -3.82 -7.12
C GLY A 259 -7.21 -3.54 -5.62
N ALA A 260 -6.94 -4.50 -4.74
CA ALA A 260 -6.90 -4.26 -3.29
C ALA A 260 -5.78 -3.28 -2.90
N ALA A 261 -4.61 -3.32 -3.56
CA ALA A 261 -3.55 -2.34 -3.36
C ALA A 261 -3.96 -0.93 -3.83
N VAL A 262 -4.65 -0.82 -4.97
CA VAL A 262 -5.22 0.43 -5.46
C VAL A 262 -6.31 0.94 -4.49
N LEU A 263 -7.17 0.06 -4.00
CA LEU A 263 -8.19 0.39 -3.01
C LEU A 263 -7.55 0.96 -1.73
N ALA A 264 -6.51 0.32 -1.19
CA ALA A 264 -5.79 0.81 0.00
C ALA A 264 -5.22 2.22 -0.20
N SER A 265 -4.65 2.52 -1.37
CA SER A 265 -4.19 3.86 -1.73
C SER A 265 -5.34 4.88 -1.75
N LEU A 266 -6.45 4.52 -2.39
CA LEU A 266 -7.62 5.40 -2.51
C LEU A 266 -8.31 5.65 -1.16
N LEU A 267 -8.38 4.65 -0.27
CA LEU A 267 -8.88 4.81 1.10
C LEU A 267 -8.03 5.82 1.88
N ALA A 268 -6.71 5.75 1.75
CA ALA A 268 -5.81 6.73 2.36
C ALA A 268 -6.02 8.14 1.76
N PHE A 269 -6.07 8.27 0.44
CA PHE A 269 -6.35 9.56 -0.21
C PHE A 269 -7.71 10.14 0.18
N GLN A 270 -8.76 9.32 0.22
CA GLN A 270 -10.09 9.73 0.64
C GLN A 270 -10.06 10.27 2.08
N GLN A 271 -9.38 9.53 2.99
CA GLN A 271 -9.25 9.92 4.39
C GLN A 271 -8.51 11.26 4.58
N PHE A 272 -7.43 11.50 3.81
CA PHE A 272 -6.66 12.74 3.91
C PHE A 272 -7.39 13.91 3.23
N SER A 273 -8.03 13.69 2.10
CA SER A 273 -8.73 14.71 1.34
C SER A 273 -10.06 15.15 1.98
N ALA A 274 -10.65 14.31 2.83
CA ALA A 274 -11.90 14.63 3.55
C ALA A 274 -11.68 15.46 4.82
N ARG A 275 -10.43 15.70 5.21
CA ARG A 275 -10.07 16.53 6.38
C ARG A 275 -9.55 17.88 5.90
N LYS A 276 -10.09 18.97 6.44
CA LYS A 276 -9.55 20.33 6.24
C LYS A 276 -8.30 20.55 7.07
#